data_f4003219c0b998a1f62b289381258272
#
_entry.id   f4003219c0b998a1f62b289381258272
#
_cell.length_a   1.000
_cell.length_b   1.000
_cell.length_c   1.000
_cell.angle_alpha   90.00
_cell.angle_beta   90.00
_cell.angle_gamma   90.00
#
_symmetry.space_group_name_H-M   'P 1'
#
loop_
_entity.id
_entity.type
_entity.pdbx_description
1 polymer ?
#
loop_
_entity_poly.entity_id
_entity_poly.type
_entity_poly.pdbx_seq_one_letter_code
_entity_poly.pdbx_strand_id
1 'polypeptide(L)'
;MKLWGGRFTENVDELAQAFNASLPFDKRLAMEDLEGSLAHVKMLSKVGVLTEEEGRKIQEGLEGIRKDLQSGKLLIEGDAEDIHSFVETVLIQRIGELGKKLHTGRSRNDQVALDMRLYVRRNSEECRGYLEELLAVIEKLMEKHRRDIMPGFTHLQKAQPTTIAHHFGAYKEMFLRDRSRLLDGEKRMNFSPLGAGAFGGTTYPLDREMVAKELGFTAATENSMDSVSDRDYLIEYLFCLSMISMHLSRLCEEIILWNSNDYGYIRLSDKYSTGSSIMPQKKNPDMAELIRGKTGRVYGNLFSLLTTMKGLPLAYNKDMQEDKEVAFDSMDTLQFCLRVMAKMLDSMEFRLERLRESAKKGFSNATDVADYLVKKGMPFRTAHGVVGELVLYCEKEGKDLEELSLEEYRKFSDLVEEDIYDAISLESCVKNRKTKGAPGSLWD
;
A
#
# COMPACT_ATOMS: atom_id res chain seq x y z
N MET A 1 11.07 1.13 -37.76
CA MET A 1 11.68 -0.02 -38.46
C MET A 1 11.11 -1.29 -37.83
N LYS A 2 10.53 -2.22 -38.61
CA LYS A 2 10.12 -3.51 -38.07
C LYS A 2 11.33 -4.38 -37.81
N LEU A 3 11.54 -4.85 -36.61
CA LEU A 3 12.67 -5.71 -36.22
C LEU A 3 12.41 -7.20 -36.55
N TRP A 4 11.17 -7.54 -36.94
CA TRP A 4 10.72 -8.85 -37.39
C TRP A 4 9.93 -8.69 -38.70
N GLY A 5 10.06 -9.58 -39.65
CA GLY A 5 9.30 -9.43 -40.91
C GLY A 5 9.72 -10.31 -42.06
N GLY A 6 10.85 -11.04 -41.94
CA GLY A 6 11.42 -11.79 -43.04
C GLY A 6 10.55 -12.88 -43.66
N ARG A 7 9.48 -13.30 -42.98
CA ARG A 7 8.53 -14.32 -43.46
C ARG A 7 7.22 -13.72 -43.98
N PHE A 8 6.93 -12.43 -43.66
CA PHE A 8 5.65 -11.82 -43.98
C PHE A 8 5.70 -11.19 -45.39
N THR A 9 4.67 -11.47 -46.18
CA THR A 9 4.51 -10.99 -47.55
C THR A 9 3.56 -9.79 -47.64
N GLU A 10 2.80 -9.51 -46.61
CA GLU A 10 1.84 -8.42 -46.55
C GLU A 10 2.21 -7.41 -45.46
N ASN A 11 1.80 -6.15 -45.61
CA ASN A 11 1.91 -5.14 -44.58
C ASN A 11 0.90 -5.42 -43.46
N VAL A 12 1.29 -5.14 -42.21
CA VAL A 12 0.37 -5.20 -41.10
C VAL A 12 -0.64 -4.07 -41.24
N ASP A 13 -1.90 -4.40 -41.01
CA ASP A 13 -2.99 -3.42 -40.94
C ASP A 13 -2.73 -2.38 -39.84
N GLU A 14 -3.02 -1.11 -40.12
CA GLU A 14 -2.75 0.00 -39.16
C GLU A 14 -3.52 -0.15 -37.86
N LEU A 15 -4.78 -0.61 -37.89
CA LEU A 15 -5.57 -0.86 -36.70
C LEU A 15 -4.99 -2.00 -35.87
N ALA A 16 -4.56 -3.08 -36.54
CA ALA A 16 -3.89 -4.20 -35.86
C ALA A 16 -2.57 -3.79 -35.24
N GLN A 17 -1.80 -2.92 -35.89
CA GLN A 17 -0.57 -2.35 -35.34
C GLN A 17 -0.85 -1.49 -34.10
N ALA A 18 -1.82 -0.60 -34.17
CA ALA A 18 -2.22 0.25 -33.03
C ALA A 18 -2.73 -0.59 -31.84
N PHE A 19 -3.54 -1.63 -32.11
CA PHE A 19 -4.05 -2.53 -31.08
C PHE A 19 -2.96 -3.36 -30.40
N ASN A 20 -1.91 -3.72 -31.13
CA ASN A 20 -0.80 -4.53 -30.62
C ASN A 20 0.25 -3.69 -29.86
N ALA A 21 0.35 -2.38 -30.12
CA ALA A 21 1.40 -1.53 -29.58
C ALA A 21 1.23 -1.29 -28.09
N SER A 22 2.35 -1.39 -27.35
CA SER A 22 2.40 -1.13 -25.89
C SER A 22 3.18 0.14 -25.53
N LEU A 23 3.87 0.78 -26.47
CA LEU A 23 4.66 1.98 -26.23
C LEU A 23 3.93 3.09 -25.42
N PRO A 24 2.62 3.35 -25.62
CA PRO A 24 1.91 4.38 -24.88
C PRO A 24 2.00 4.23 -23.35
N PHE A 25 2.08 3.00 -22.84
CA PHE A 25 2.14 2.71 -21.41
C PHE A 25 3.47 2.09 -20.97
N ASP A 26 4.14 1.24 -21.79
CA ASP A 26 5.38 0.57 -21.40
C ASP A 26 6.62 1.47 -21.50
N LYS A 27 6.52 2.67 -22.11
CA LYS A 27 7.57 3.69 -22.04
C LYS A 27 8.06 4.01 -20.64
N ARG A 28 7.26 3.68 -19.60
CA ARG A 28 7.64 3.79 -18.19
C ARG A 28 8.77 2.86 -17.80
N LEU A 29 8.99 1.78 -18.55
CA LEU A 29 10.04 0.79 -18.33
C LEU A 29 11.38 1.16 -18.98
N ALA A 30 11.50 2.36 -19.55
CA ALA A 30 12.68 2.77 -20.31
C ALA A 30 13.99 2.68 -19.52
N MET A 31 13.95 3.00 -18.23
CA MET A 31 15.13 2.95 -17.36
C MET A 31 15.51 1.51 -17.02
N GLU A 32 14.53 0.65 -16.79
CA GLU A 32 14.69 -0.77 -16.52
C GLU A 32 15.23 -1.50 -17.76
N ASP A 33 14.70 -1.22 -18.95
CA ASP A 33 15.18 -1.78 -20.19
C ASP A 33 16.65 -1.42 -20.47
N LEU A 34 17.03 -0.16 -20.23
CA LEU A 34 18.42 0.29 -20.36
C LEU A 34 19.34 -0.37 -19.32
N GLU A 35 18.89 -0.51 -18.08
CA GLU A 35 19.63 -1.17 -17.01
C GLU A 35 19.87 -2.65 -17.33
N GLY A 36 18.82 -3.37 -17.73
CA GLY A 36 18.89 -4.75 -18.16
C GLY A 36 19.77 -4.95 -19.39
N SER A 37 19.66 -4.05 -20.39
CA SER A 37 20.47 -4.07 -21.60
C SER A 37 21.95 -3.82 -21.34
N LEU A 38 22.30 -2.91 -20.43
CA LEU A 38 23.69 -2.66 -20.00
C LEU A 38 24.31 -3.88 -19.34
N ALA A 39 23.59 -4.52 -18.41
CA ALA A 39 24.05 -5.76 -17.77
C ALA A 39 24.21 -6.91 -18.78
N HIS A 40 23.29 -7.02 -19.74
CA HIS A 40 23.36 -8.03 -20.79
C HIS A 40 24.59 -7.86 -21.69
N VAL A 41 24.86 -6.66 -22.18
CA VAL A 41 26.05 -6.37 -23.03
C VAL A 41 27.35 -6.62 -22.27
N LYS A 42 27.43 -6.25 -21.00
CA LYS A 42 28.58 -6.52 -20.16
C LYS A 42 28.85 -8.03 -20.04
N MET A 43 27.79 -8.80 -19.85
CA MET A 43 27.87 -10.27 -19.82
C MET A 43 28.30 -10.83 -21.20
N LEU A 44 27.69 -10.40 -22.33
CA LEU A 44 28.05 -10.86 -23.65
C LEU A 44 29.54 -10.63 -24.00
N SER A 45 30.10 -9.50 -23.57
CA SER A 45 31.53 -9.21 -23.71
C SER A 45 32.38 -10.17 -22.88
N LYS A 46 31.98 -10.40 -21.59
CA LYS A 46 32.74 -11.28 -20.71
C LYS A 46 32.77 -12.74 -21.19
N VAL A 47 31.68 -13.25 -21.75
CA VAL A 47 31.63 -14.63 -22.29
C VAL A 47 32.14 -14.75 -23.71
N GLY A 48 32.68 -13.68 -24.32
CA GLY A 48 33.31 -13.68 -25.63
C GLY A 48 32.35 -13.72 -26.82
N VAL A 49 31.07 -13.46 -26.63
CA VAL A 49 30.08 -13.30 -27.71
C VAL A 49 30.26 -11.97 -28.44
N LEU A 50 30.64 -10.92 -27.70
CA LEU A 50 31.08 -9.64 -28.22
C LEU A 50 32.56 -9.46 -27.90
N THR A 51 33.29 -8.75 -28.76
CA THR A 51 34.61 -8.25 -28.39
C THR A 51 34.49 -7.14 -27.34
N GLU A 52 35.56 -6.89 -26.60
CA GLU A 52 35.56 -5.80 -25.59
C GLU A 52 35.25 -4.44 -26.21
N GLU A 53 35.77 -4.17 -27.43
CA GLU A 53 35.51 -2.92 -28.14
C GLU A 53 34.04 -2.79 -28.58
N GLU A 54 33.44 -3.87 -29.11
CA GLU A 54 32.02 -3.90 -29.46
C GLU A 54 31.14 -3.64 -28.24
N GLY A 55 31.42 -4.37 -27.15
CA GLY A 55 30.67 -4.19 -25.89
C GLY A 55 30.77 -2.77 -25.34
N ARG A 56 31.98 -2.18 -25.36
CA ARG A 56 32.17 -0.80 -24.90
C ARG A 56 31.37 0.20 -25.76
N LYS A 57 31.39 0.09 -27.09
CA LYS A 57 30.63 0.97 -27.98
C LYS A 57 29.12 0.86 -27.77
N ILE A 58 28.60 -0.36 -27.57
CA ILE A 58 27.17 -0.55 -27.27
C ILE A 58 26.81 0.05 -25.90
N GLN A 59 27.64 -0.17 -24.87
CA GLN A 59 27.42 0.43 -23.54
C GLN A 59 27.43 1.97 -23.62
N GLU A 60 28.39 2.58 -24.30
CA GLU A 60 28.44 4.03 -24.52
C GLU A 60 27.16 4.56 -25.21
N GLY A 61 26.67 3.81 -26.23
CA GLY A 61 25.41 4.12 -26.91
C GLY A 61 24.19 4.10 -25.97
N LEU A 62 24.05 3.04 -25.17
CA LEU A 62 22.96 2.89 -24.20
C LEU A 62 23.02 3.95 -23.10
N GLU A 63 24.22 4.23 -22.55
CA GLU A 63 24.42 5.29 -21.56
C GLU A 63 24.08 6.68 -22.13
N GLY A 64 24.40 6.91 -23.41
CA GLY A 64 24.02 8.12 -24.12
C GLY A 64 22.50 8.25 -24.25
N ILE A 65 21.78 7.15 -24.54
CA ILE A 65 20.31 7.11 -24.57
C ILE A 65 19.76 7.44 -23.18
N ARG A 66 20.29 6.79 -22.13
CA ARG A 66 19.88 7.02 -20.74
C ARG A 66 19.99 8.51 -20.33
N LYS A 67 21.13 9.12 -20.62
CA LYS A 67 21.37 10.55 -20.34
C LYS A 67 20.41 11.47 -21.11
N ASP A 68 20.18 11.18 -22.38
CA ASP A 68 19.30 12.01 -23.21
C ASP A 68 17.82 11.89 -22.79
N LEU A 69 17.37 10.71 -22.38
CA LEU A 69 16.03 10.52 -21.78
C LEU A 69 15.90 11.27 -20.45
N GLN A 70 16.88 11.13 -19.55
CA GLN A 70 16.85 11.81 -18.24
C GLN A 70 16.88 13.34 -18.35
N SER A 71 17.58 13.86 -19.35
CA SER A 71 17.65 15.32 -19.60
C SER A 71 16.48 15.87 -20.43
N GLY A 72 15.59 15.01 -20.92
CA GLY A 72 14.49 15.41 -21.81
C GLY A 72 14.92 15.76 -23.24
N LYS A 73 16.20 15.51 -23.60
CA LYS A 73 16.71 15.74 -24.96
C LYS A 73 16.18 14.71 -25.95
N LEU A 74 15.92 13.49 -25.48
CA LEU A 74 15.26 12.43 -26.24
C LEU A 74 13.87 12.22 -25.65
N LEU A 75 12.84 12.26 -26.49
CA LEU A 75 11.47 11.95 -26.09
C LEU A 75 11.09 10.56 -26.63
N ILE A 76 10.33 9.80 -25.86
CA ILE A 76 9.83 8.49 -26.26
C ILE A 76 8.52 8.70 -27.01
N GLU A 77 8.62 8.83 -28.34
CA GLU A 77 7.53 9.10 -29.27
C GLU A 77 7.70 8.32 -30.56
N GLY A 78 6.65 8.19 -31.34
CA GLY A 78 6.66 7.56 -32.68
C GLY A 78 5.95 6.21 -32.69
N ASP A 79 6.20 5.44 -33.77
CA ASP A 79 5.45 4.24 -34.14
C ASP A 79 6.16 2.94 -33.73
N ALA A 80 7.02 2.97 -32.70
CA ALA A 80 7.64 1.77 -32.18
C ALA A 80 6.55 0.89 -31.49
N GLU A 81 6.65 -0.42 -31.66
CA GLU A 81 5.69 -1.35 -31.04
C GLU A 81 5.72 -1.28 -29.53
N ASP A 82 6.91 -1.21 -28.96
CA ASP A 82 7.18 -1.20 -27.52
C ASP A 82 8.44 -0.38 -27.19
N ILE A 83 8.69 -0.16 -25.90
CA ILE A 83 9.87 0.57 -25.43
C ILE A 83 11.18 -0.11 -25.85
N HIS A 84 11.22 -1.41 -25.90
CA HIS A 84 12.40 -2.17 -26.27
C HIS A 84 12.77 -1.93 -27.73
N SER A 85 11.78 -1.96 -28.63
CA SER A 85 11.97 -1.62 -30.07
C SER A 85 12.40 -0.17 -30.24
N PHE A 86 11.89 0.74 -29.41
CA PHE A 86 12.31 2.13 -29.41
C PHE A 86 13.79 2.26 -29.05
N VAL A 87 14.22 1.69 -27.92
CA VAL A 87 15.61 1.75 -27.43
C VAL A 87 16.56 1.12 -28.46
N GLU A 88 16.22 -0.06 -28.98
CA GLU A 88 17.04 -0.75 -30.02
C GLU A 88 17.15 0.09 -31.29
N THR A 89 16.05 0.69 -31.77
CA THR A 89 16.05 1.55 -32.96
C THR A 89 16.95 2.78 -32.77
N VAL A 90 16.82 3.47 -31.62
CA VAL A 90 17.67 4.63 -31.30
C VAL A 90 19.15 4.22 -31.20
N LEU A 91 19.44 3.06 -30.60
CA LEU A 91 20.80 2.54 -30.50
C LEU A 91 21.39 2.30 -31.90
N ILE A 92 20.64 1.63 -32.80
CA ILE A 92 21.07 1.38 -34.20
C ILE A 92 21.30 2.71 -34.93
N GLN A 93 20.47 3.71 -34.76
CA GLN A 93 20.68 5.04 -35.33
C GLN A 93 21.98 5.69 -34.87
N ARG A 94 22.41 5.46 -33.61
CA ARG A 94 23.62 6.06 -33.04
C ARG A 94 24.91 5.34 -33.43
N ILE A 95 24.89 4.02 -33.42
CA ILE A 95 26.12 3.21 -33.58
C ILE A 95 26.08 2.25 -34.80
N GLY A 96 25.03 2.36 -35.63
CA GLY A 96 24.90 1.57 -36.86
C GLY A 96 24.65 0.09 -36.64
N GLU A 97 25.11 -0.76 -37.53
CA GLU A 97 24.91 -2.22 -37.53
C GLU A 97 25.35 -2.89 -36.19
N LEU A 98 26.29 -2.30 -35.50
CA LEU A 98 26.75 -2.80 -34.22
C LEU A 98 25.62 -2.86 -33.17
N GLY A 99 24.70 -1.89 -33.21
CA GLY A 99 23.53 -1.85 -32.29
C GLY A 99 22.66 -3.09 -32.40
N LYS A 100 22.58 -3.75 -33.55
CA LYS A 100 21.82 -4.99 -33.78
C LYS A 100 22.35 -6.18 -32.94
N LYS A 101 23.62 -6.14 -32.53
CA LYS A 101 24.22 -7.21 -31.72
C LYS A 101 23.71 -7.22 -30.28
N LEU A 102 23.07 -6.15 -29.81
CA LEU A 102 22.49 -6.06 -28.46
C LEU A 102 21.50 -7.22 -28.18
N HIS A 103 20.72 -7.61 -29.18
CA HIS A 103 19.67 -8.63 -29.02
C HIS A 103 20.20 -10.08 -29.02
N THR A 104 21.51 -10.29 -29.17
CA THR A 104 22.11 -11.63 -29.23
C THR A 104 21.82 -12.44 -27.97
N GLY A 105 21.25 -13.65 -28.12
CA GLY A 105 20.93 -14.55 -27.00
C GLY A 105 19.77 -14.10 -26.12
N ARG A 106 19.00 -13.08 -26.51
CA ARG A 106 17.87 -12.53 -25.77
C ARG A 106 16.57 -12.66 -26.57
N SER A 107 15.45 -12.76 -25.89
CA SER A 107 14.11 -12.64 -26.44
C SER A 107 13.40 -11.42 -25.84
N ARG A 108 12.37 -10.93 -26.52
CA ARG A 108 11.45 -9.95 -25.94
C ARG A 108 10.81 -10.48 -24.66
N ASN A 109 10.58 -11.79 -24.56
CA ASN A 109 9.91 -12.42 -23.43
C ASN A 109 10.71 -12.32 -22.13
N ASP A 110 12.01 -12.67 -22.12
CA ASP A 110 12.84 -12.55 -20.92
C ASP A 110 13.23 -11.09 -20.63
N GLN A 111 13.30 -10.24 -21.64
CA GLN A 111 13.56 -8.81 -21.53
C GLN A 111 12.41 -8.12 -20.78
N VAL A 112 11.16 -8.26 -21.22
CA VAL A 112 10.00 -7.63 -20.55
C VAL A 112 9.76 -8.19 -19.17
N ALA A 113 10.02 -9.49 -18.95
CA ALA A 113 9.90 -10.12 -17.64
C ALA A 113 10.93 -9.53 -16.65
N LEU A 114 12.16 -9.25 -17.11
CA LEU A 114 13.17 -8.57 -16.31
C LEU A 114 12.73 -7.15 -15.94
N ASP A 115 12.34 -6.37 -16.94
CA ASP A 115 12.02 -4.96 -16.77
C ASP A 115 10.86 -4.76 -15.79
N MET A 116 9.83 -5.60 -15.87
CA MET A 116 8.73 -5.61 -14.92
C MET A 116 9.19 -5.94 -13.50
N ARG A 117 10.09 -6.90 -13.30
CA ARG A 117 10.64 -7.20 -11.96
C ARG A 117 11.47 -6.04 -11.39
N LEU A 118 12.32 -5.42 -12.21
CA LEU A 118 13.09 -4.23 -11.82
C LEU A 118 12.16 -3.07 -11.45
N TYR A 119 11.13 -2.84 -12.26
CA TYR A 119 10.14 -1.78 -12.02
C TYR A 119 9.36 -2.01 -10.74
N VAL A 120 8.83 -3.23 -10.53
CA VAL A 120 8.08 -3.58 -9.31
C VAL A 120 8.97 -3.45 -8.08
N ARG A 121 10.24 -3.90 -8.13
CA ARG A 121 11.20 -3.77 -7.03
C ARG A 121 11.41 -2.30 -6.63
N ARG A 122 11.61 -1.41 -7.58
CA ARG A 122 11.77 0.03 -7.33
C ARG A 122 10.50 0.64 -6.74
N ASN A 123 9.35 0.30 -7.31
CA ASN A 123 8.06 0.78 -6.80
C ASN A 123 7.73 0.24 -5.40
N SER A 124 8.12 -0.99 -5.08
CA SER A 124 7.95 -1.55 -3.73
C SER A 124 8.78 -0.76 -2.71
N GLU A 125 10.01 -0.40 -3.06
CA GLU A 125 10.86 0.44 -2.22
C GLU A 125 10.26 1.84 -1.99
N GLU A 126 9.77 2.49 -3.05
CA GLU A 126 9.09 3.79 -2.95
C GLU A 126 7.81 3.70 -2.12
N CYS A 127 6.99 2.67 -2.35
CA CYS A 127 5.77 2.42 -1.58
C CYS A 127 6.08 2.24 -0.08
N ARG A 128 7.14 1.48 0.26
CA ARG A 128 7.61 1.34 1.64
C ARG A 128 8.04 2.69 2.22
N GLY A 129 8.72 3.53 1.44
CA GLY A 129 9.09 4.87 1.87
C GLY A 129 7.87 5.71 2.27
N TYR A 130 6.82 5.75 1.47
CA TYR A 130 5.58 6.47 1.80
C TYR A 130 4.82 5.85 2.97
N LEU A 131 4.91 4.54 3.13
CA LEU A 131 4.32 3.84 4.28
C LEU A 131 5.06 4.18 5.59
N GLU A 132 6.39 4.30 5.56
CA GLU A 132 7.19 4.76 6.70
C GLU A 132 6.87 6.22 7.07
N GLU A 133 6.66 7.10 6.08
CA GLU A 133 6.21 8.47 6.33
C GLU A 133 4.85 8.49 7.06
N LEU A 134 3.90 7.66 6.61
CA LEU A 134 2.60 7.52 7.28
C LEU A 134 2.73 6.98 8.70
N LEU A 135 3.55 5.95 8.90
CA LEU A 135 3.83 5.37 10.22
C LEU A 135 4.43 6.41 11.17
N ALA A 136 5.37 7.22 10.70
CA ALA A 136 5.97 8.29 11.51
C ALA A 136 4.95 9.35 11.95
N VAL A 137 4.00 9.70 11.07
CA VAL A 137 2.91 10.62 11.42
C VAL A 137 1.98 10.00 12.47
N ILE A 138 1.63 8.72 12.32
CA ILE A 138 0.81 8.01 13.31
C ILE A 138 1.52 7.96 14.66
N GLU A 139 2.80 7.64 14.70
CA GLU A 139 3.60 7.62 15.94
C GLU A 139 3.65 8.99 16.63
N LYS A 140 3.82 10.05 15.85
CA LYS A 140 3.76 11.44 16.36
C LYS A 140 2.39 11.77 16.97
N LEU A 141 1.30 11.34 16.33
CA LEU A 141 -0.06 11.50 16.86
C LEU A 141 -0.25 10.70 18.17
N MET A 142 0.22 9.45 18.20
CA MET A 142 0.15 8.61 19.39
C MET A 142 0.91 9.24 20.56
N GLU A 143 2.11 9.75 20.35
CA GLU A 143 2.90 10.39 21.40
C GLU A 143 2.22 11.66 21.92
N LYS A 144 1.75 12.52 21.02
CA LYS A 144 1.07 13.78 21.36
C LYS A 144 -0.21 13.55 22.16
N HIS A 145 -0.97 12.52 21.79
CA HIS A 145 -2.31 12.25 22.33
C HIS A 145 -2.36 10.99 23.20
N ARG A 146 -1.27 10.65 23.88
CA ARG A 146 -1.10 9.44 24.69
C ARG A 146 -2.19 9.28 25.76
N ARG A 147 -2.58 10.39 26.39
CA ARG A 147 -3.54 10.43 27.51
C ARG A 147 -4.89 11.04 27.14
N ASP A 148 -5.05 11.46 25.89
CA ASP A 148 -6.31 12.09 25.46
C ASP A 148 -7.38 11.02 25.26
N ILE A 149 -8.41 11.08 26.07
CA ILE A 149 -9.48 10.09 26.13
C ILE A 149 -10.48 10.31 25.01
N MET A 150 -10.89 9.24 24.38
CA MET A 150 -11.95 9.19 23.38
C MET A 150 -12.90 8.02 23.65
N PRO A 151 -14.14 8.08 23.14
CA PRO A 151 -15.04 6.93 23.21
C PRO A 151 -14.54 5.82 22.28
N GLY A 152 -14.49 4.58 22.77
CA GLY A 152 -14.32 3.39 21.94
C GLY A 152 -15.67 2.87 21.48
N PHE A 153 -15.70 2.28 20.29
CA PHE A 153 -16.92 1.80 19.65
C PHE A 153 -16.82 0.32 19.28
N THR A 154 -17.94 -0.39 19.46
CA THR A 154 -18.22 -1.66 18.81
C THR A 154 -19.62 -1.58 18.22
N HIS A 155 -19.85 -2.11 17.01
CA HIS A 155 -21.13 -2.01 16.30
C HIS A 155 -21.64 -0.56 16.12
N LEU A 156 -20.74 0.42 16.04
CA LEU A 156 -21.02 1.86 16.08
C LEU A 156 -21.76 2.31 17.36
N GLN A 157 -21.81 1.48 18.39
CA GLN A 157 -22.29 1.83 19.71
C GLN A 157 -21.11 2.14 20.63
N LYS A 158 -21.27 3.13 21.50
CA LYS A 158 -20.26 3.43 22.52
C LYS A 158 -20.08 2.22 23.42
N ALA A 159 -18.83 1.85 23.67
CA ALA A 159 -18.48 0.66 24.43
C ALA A 159 -17.67 1.05 25.68
N GLN A 160 -16.39 1.23 25.55
CA GLN A 160 -15.49 1.56 26.65
C GLN A 160 -14.64 2.79 26.30
N PRO A 161 -14.20 3.60 27.28
CA PRO A 161 -13.27 4.67 27.00
C PRO A 161 -11.90 4.11 26.60
N THR A 162 -11.25 4.81 25.69
CA THR A 162 -9.90 4.51 25.23
C THR A 162 -9.12 5.80 25.05
N THR A 163 -7.90 5.75 24.48
CA THR A 163 -7.14 6.95 24.09
C THR A 163 -6.99 7.04 22.59
N ILE A 164 -6.76 8.26 22.10
CA ILE A 164 -6.41 8.52 20.70
C ILE A 164 -5.18 7.69 20.35
N ALA A 165 -4.18 7.65 21.21
CA ALA A 165 -2.96 6.86 21.01
C ALA A 165 -3.25 5.36 20.84
N HIS A 166 -4.10 4.79 21.66
CA HIS A 166 -4.47 3.37 21.56
C HIS A 166 -5.22 3.08 20.26
N HIS A 167 -6.13 3.96 19.87
CA HIS A 167 -6.89 3.84 18.63
C HIS A 167 -5.98 3.87 17.40
N PHE A 168 -5.09 4.88 17.29
CA PHE A 168 -4.12 4.97 16.19
C PHE A 168 -3.06 3.88 16.24
N GLY A 169 -2.77 3.34 17.42
CA GLY A 169 -1.93 2.15 17.59
C GLY A 169 -2.44 0.94 16.82
N ALA A 170 -3.76 0.77 16.70
CA ALA A 170 -4.34 -0.30 15.89
C ALA A 170 -4.01 -0.12 14.39
N TYR A 171 -4.09 1.09 13.86
CA TYR A 171 -3.68 1.40 12.48
C TYR A 171 -2.17 1.24 12.27
N LYS A 172 -1.35 1.67 13.24
CA LYS A 172 0.09 1.40 13.23
C LYS A 172 0.37 -0.09 13.03
N GLU A 173 -0.26 -0.96 13.82
CA GLU A 173 -0.10 -2.41 13.71
C GLU A 173 -0.56 -2.96 12.34
N MET A 174 -1.61 -2.41 11.73
CA MET A 174 -2.04 -2.78 10.38
C MET A 174 -0.96 -2.45 9.35
N PHE A 175 -0.45 -1.21 9.35
CA PHE A 175 0.57 -0.77 8.39
C PHE A 175 1.94 -1.42 8.62
N LEU A 176 2.30 -1.78 9.84
CA LEU A 176 3.49 -2.59 10.12
C LEU A 176 3.38 -3.99 9.49
N ARG A 177 2.20 -4.61 9.55
CA ARG A 177 1.97 -5.89 8.85
C ARG A 177 2.01 -5.73 7.32
N ASP A 178 1.54 -4.60 6.78
CA ASP A 178 1.61 -4.31 5.34
C ASP A 178 3.06 -4.13 4.89
N ARG A 179 3.87 -3.38 5.65
CA ARG A 179 5.31 -3.28 5.42
C ARG A 179 5.99 -4.65 5.39
N SER A 180 5.64 -5.51 6.35
CA SER A 180 6.18 -6.86 6.42
C SER A 180 5.81 -7.70 5.19
N ARG A 181 4.58 -7.57 4.67
CA ARG A 181 4.14 -8.26 3.44
C ARG A 181 4.96 -7.82 2.22
N LEU A 182 5.19 -6.52 2.04
CA LEU A 182 6.01 -6.00 0.95
C LEU A 182 7.42 -6.59 1.01
N LEU A 183 8.08 -6.53 2.17
CA LEU A 183 9.42 -7.08 2.38
C LEU A 183 9.48 -8.61 2.16
N ASP A 184 8.42 -9.32 2.48
CA ASP A 184 8.36 -10.76 2.30
C ASP A 184 8.12 -11.15 0.84
N GLY A 185 7.27 -10.42 0.12
CA GLY A 185 7.04 -10.56 -1.32
C GLY A 185 8.30 -10.28 -2.16
N GLU A 186 9.08 -9.26 -1.76
CA GLU A 186 10.35 -8.94 -2.42
C GLU A 186 11.32 -10.13 -2.45
N LYS A 187 11.35 -10.98 -1.43
CA LYS A 187 12.22 -12.17 -1.40
C LYS A 187 11.88 -13.17 -2.50
N ARG A 188 10.61 -13.34 -2.83
CA ARG A 188 10.14 -14.26 -3.88
C ARG A 188 10.32 -13.67 -5.28
N MET A 189 10.18 -12.35 -5.40
CA MET A 189 10.36 -11.64 -6.66
C MET A 189 11.82 -11.54 -7.10
N ASN A 190 12.78 -11.50 -6.16
CA ASN A 190 14.16 -11.07 -6.41
C ASN A 190 15.03 -12.13 -7.10
N PHE A 191 14.53 -12.67 -8.24
CA PHE A 191 15.24 -13.59 -9.12
C PHE A 191 15.21 -13.10 -10.57
N SER A 192 16.37 -13.10 -11.26
CA SER A 192 16.51 -12.59 -12.60
C SER A 192 16.02 -13.58 -13.65
N PRO A 193 15.07 -13.21 -14.53
CA PRO A 193 14.62 -14.05 -15.64
C PRO A 193 15.53 -13.95 -16.87
N LEU A 194 16.43 -12.93 -16.95
CA LEU A 194 17.20 -12.66 -18.16
C LEU A 194 18.12 -13.83 -18.52
N GLY A 195 18.19 -14.13 -19.83
CA GLY A 195 18.88 -15.29 -20.38
C GLY A 195 18.00 -16.54 -20.50
N ALA A 196 16.72 -16.46 -20.11
CA ALA A 196 15.74 -17.52 -20.37
C ALA A 196 15.35 -17.60 -21.86
N GLY A 197 15.67 -16.57 -22.65
CA GLY A 197 15.29 -16.46 -24.05
C GLY A 197 13.78 -16.40 -24.21
N ALA A 198 13.25 -17.00 -25.27
CA ALA A 198 11.80 -17.04 -25.46
C ALA A 198 11.08 -17.92 -24.42
N PHE A 199 11.68 -19.04 -24.03
CA PHE A 199 11.27 -19.96 -22.95
C PHE A 199 12.25 -21.13 -22.75
N GLY A 200 13.08 -21.45 -23.71
CA GLY A 200 13.96 -22.63 -23.75
C GLY A 200 15.45 -22.31 -23.55
N GLY A 201 15.77 -21.11 -23.11
CA GLY A 201 17.17 -20.66 -23.06
C GLY A 201 17.74 -20.31 -24.41
N THR A 202 19.06 -20.43 -24.54
CA THR A 202 19.82 -20.09 -25.77
C THR A 202 21.01 -21.02 -25.93
N THR A 203 21.54 -21.12 -27.16
CA THR A 203 22.79 -21.86 -27.47
C THR A 203 24.06 -21.07 -27.17
N TYR A 204 23.94 -19.79 -26.81
CA TYR A 204 25.07 -18.97 -26.38
C TYR A 204 25.47 -19.28 -24.91
N PRO A 205 26.75 -19.16 -24.57
CA PRO A 205 27.25 -19.47 -23.21
C PRO A 205 26.97 -18.31 -22.24
N LEU A 206 25.69 -17.91 -22.07
CA LEU A 206 25.33 -16.78 -21.24
C LEU A 206 25.58 -17.06 -19.75
N ASP A 207 26.16 -16.09 -19.04
CA ASP A 207 26.35 -16.13 -17.58
C ASP A 207 25.16 -15.40 -16.90
N ARG A 208 24.07 -16.15 -16.66
CA ARG A 208 22.86 -15.64 -16.04
C ARG A 208 23.08 -15.18 -14.60
N GLU A 209 23.96 -15.86 -13.86
CA GLU A 209 24.28 -15.49 -12.48
C GLU A 209 25.06 -14.17 -12.40
N MET A 210 25.96 -13.92 -13.34
CA MET A 210 26.63 -12.64 -13.45
C MET A 210 25.61 -11.50 -13.66
N VAL A 211 24.65 -11.68 -14.55
CA VAL A 211 23.61 -10.69 -14.84
C VAL A 211 22.73 -10.47 -13.61
N ALA A 212 22.30 -11.54 -12.95
CA ALA A 212 21.51 -11.46 -11.72
C ALA A 212 22.24 -10.64 -10.65
N LYS A 213 23.53 -10.93 -10.42
CA LYS A 213 24.35 -10.20 -9.45
C LYS A 213 24.54 -8.73 -9.84
N GLU A 214 24.80 -8.43 -11.10
CA GLU A 214 24.99 -7.05 -11.59
C GLU A 214 23.73 -6.21 -11.35
N LEU A 215 22.55 -6.80 -11.51
CA LEU A 215 21.25 -6.15 -11.32
C LEU A 215 20.73 -6.23 -9.88
N GLY A 216 21.50 -6.77 -8.93
CA GLY A 216 21.11 -6.86 -7.51
C GLY A 216 20.04 -7.90 -7.20
N PHE A 217 19.85 -8.89 -8.08
CA PHE A 217 19.01 -10.06 -7.79
C PHE A 217 19.75 -11.08 -6.93
N THR A 218 18.99 -11.92 -6.22
CA THR A 218 19.54 -13.01 -5.38
C THR A 218 20.24 -14.06 -6.22
N ALA A 219 19.63 -14.45 -7.35
CA ALA A 219 20.14 -15.42 -8.31
C ALA A 219 19.36 -15.31 -9.62
N ALA A 220 19.73 -16.09 -10.63
CA ALA A 220 18.89 -16.34 -11.81
C ALA A 220 17.71 -17.27 -11.42
N THR A 221 16.61 -17.20 -12.18
CA THR A 221 15.48 -18.14 -12.05
C THR A 221 15.88 -19.54 -12.52
N GLU A 222 15.37 -20.58 -11.86
CA GLU A 222 15.76 -21.99 -12.07
C GLU A 222 15.20 -22.61 -13.35
N ASN A 223 14.01 -22.21 -13.79
CA ASN A 223 13.36 -22.76 -14.98
C ASN A 223 13.09 -21.68 -16.00
N SER A 224 13.65 -21.81 -17.21
CA SER A 224 13.55 -20.79 -18.26
C SER A 224 12.13 -20.59 -18.81
N MET A 225 11.29 -21.62 -18.78
CA MET A 225 9.90 -21.50 -19.24
C MET A 225 9.05 -20.75 -18.20
N ASP A 226 9.21 -21.05 -16.93
CA ASP A 226 8.61 -20.34 -15.81
C ASP A 226 9.08 -18.89 -15.75
N SER A 227 10.36 -18.64 -16.01
CA SER A 227 10.98 -17.29 -15.99
C SER A 227 10.23 -16.25 -16.81
N VAL A 228 9.69 -16.64 -17.96
CA VAL A 228 8.98 -15.76 -18.90
C VAL A 228 7.46 -15.80 -18.70
N SER A 229 6.95 -16.82 -17.99
CA SER A 229 5.53 -17.04 -17.71
C SER A 229 5.08 -16.45 -16.38
N ASP A 230 5.94 -16.43 -15.38
CA ASP A 230 5.63 -16.04 -14.01
C ASP A 230 5.14 -14.59 -13.92
N ARG A 231 3.98 -14.43 -13.26
CA ARG A 231 3.43 -13.16 -12.81
C ARG A 231 2.96 -13.24 -11.34
N ASP A 232 3.32 -14.30 -10.62
CA ASP A 232 2.93 -14.50 -9.23
C ASP A 232 3.43 -13.37 -8.34
N TYR A 233 4.68 -12.93 -8.58
CA TYR A 233 5.27 -11.78 -7.87
C TYR A 233 4.46 -10.49 -8.05
N LEU A 234 3.90 -10.28 -9.25
CA LEU A 234 3.11 -9.09 -9.57
C LEU A 234 1.73 -9.16 -8.93
N ILE A 235 1.09 -10.35 -8.97
CA ILE A 235 -0.19 -10.61 -8.28
C ILE A 235 0.00 -10.42 -6.77
N GLU A 236 1.07 -10.97 -6.21
CA GLU A 236 1.39 -10.80 -4.79
C GLU A 236 1.63 -9.34 -4.43
N TYR A 237 2.32 -8.59 -5.26
CA TYR A 237 2.53 -7.16 -5.06
C TYR A 237 1.19 -6.40 -5.11
N LEU A 238 0.35 -6.64 -6.12
CA LEU A 238 -0.99 -6.05 -6.20
C LEU A 238 -1.88 -6.43 -5.00
N PHE A 239 -1.74 -7.64 -4.47
CA PHE A 239 -2.39 -8.04 -3.22
C PHE A 239 -1.90 -7.20 -2.04
N CYS A 240 -0.59 -6.98 -1.91
CA CYS A 240 -0.04 -6.10 -0.88
C CYS A 240 -0.60 -4.67 -0.99
N LEU A 241 -0.65 -4.11 -2.20
CA LEU A 241 -1.25 -2.78 -2.45
C LEU A 241 -2.74 -2.77 -2.09
N SER A 242 -3.46 -3.85 -2.35
CA SER A 242 -4.88 -4.01 -2.00
C SER A 242 -5.08 -4.03 -0.48
N MET A 243 -4.20 -4.69 0.27
CA MET A 243 -4.24 -4.73 1.73
C MET A 243 -4.01 -3.34 2.34
N ILE A 244 -3.01 -2.61 1.85
CA ILE A 244 -2.74 -1.23 2.28
C ILE A 244 -3.96 -0.34 1.98
N SER A 245 -4.53 -0.45 0.78
CA SER A 245 -5.73 0.31 0.37
C SER A 245 -6.92 0.01 1.28
N MET A 246 -7.13 -1.24 1.70
CA MET A 246 -8.17 -1.62 2.64
C MET A 246 -7.97 -0.94 4.01
N HIS A 247 -6.75 -0.93 4.53
CA HIS A 247 -6.46 -0.29 5.81
C HIS A 247 -6.64 1.24 5.73
N LEU A 248 -6.20 1.86 4.63
CA LEU A 248 -6.47 3.28 4.36
C LEU A 248 -7.97 3.57 4.27
N SER A 249 -8.74 2.72 3.60
CA SER A 249 -10.19 2.86 3.48
C SER A 249 -10.90 2.82 4.84
N ARG A 250 -10.49 1.91 5.73
CA ARG A 250 -11.03 1.84 7.10
C ARG A 250 -10.71 3.10 7.90
N LEU A 251 -9.48 3.59 7.82
CA LEU A 251 -9.09 4.83 8.48
C LEU A 251 -9.87 6.03 7.91
N CYS A 252 -10.07 6.09 6.60
CA CYS A 252 -10.88 7.12 5.95
C CYS A 252 -12.33 7.10 6.43
N GLU A 253 -12.94 5.92 6.60
CA GLU A 253 -14.30 5.81 7.12
C GLU A 253 -14.43 6.46 8.49
N GLU A 254 -13.50 6.19 9.40
CA GLU A 254 -13.52 6.80 10.72
C GLU A 254 -13.27 8.32 10.67
N ILE A 255 -12.34 8.77 9.83
CA ILE A 255 -12.09 10.22 9.62
C ILE A 255 -13.37 10.91 9.13
N ILE A 256 -14.08 10.31 8.17
CA ILE A 256 -15.34 10.86 7.65
C ILE A 256 -16.40 10.94 8.74
N LEU A 257 -16.59 9.86 9.50
CA LEU A 257 -17.51 9.85 10.65
C LEU A 257 -17.13 10.91 11.68
N TRP A 258 -15.88 10.95 12.11
CA TRP A 258 -15.41 11.90 13.13
C TRP A 258 -15.47 13.36 12.68
N ASN A 259 -15.31 13.63 11.40
CA ASN A 259 -15.42 14.99 10.84
C ASN A 259 -16.87 15.43 10.62
N SER A 260 -17.83 14.51 10.66
CA SER A 260 -19.26 14.86 10.49
C SER A 260 -19.74 15.79 11.60
N ASN A 261 -20.81 16.54 11.32
CA ASN A 261 -21.41 17.45 12.30
C ASN A 261 -21.96 16.73 13.54
N ASP A 262 -22.43 15.48 13.39
CA ASP A 262 -23.01 14.68 14.46
C ASP A 262 -21.94 14.21 15.45
N TYR A 263 -20.82 13.69 14.97
CA TYR A 263 -19.67 13.32 15.82
C TYR A 263 -18.87 14.56 16.24
N GLY A 264 -18.35 15.30 15.29
CA GLY A 264 -17.58 16.51 15.54
C GLY A 264 -16.32 16.30 16.35
N TYR A 265 -15.66 15.13 16.24
CA TYR A 265 -14.49 14.76 17.03
C TYR A 265 -13.18 15.32 16.48
N ILE A 266 -13.14 15.59 15.18
CA ILE A 266 -11.96 16.13 14.52
C ILE A 266 -12.33 17.34 13.65
N ARG A 267 -11.30 18.07 13.25
CA ARG A 267 -11.35 19.10 12.22
C ARG A 267 -10.25 18.84 11.22
N LEU A 268 -10.62 18.65 9.96
CA LEU A 268 -9.66 18.59 8.87
C LEU A 268 -9.20 20.00 8.49
N SER A 269 -7.92 20.13 8.14
CA SER A 269 -7.35 21.34 7.60
C SER A 269 -8.05 21.73 6.29
N ASP A 270 -8.17 23.03 6.03
CA ASP A 270 -8.72 23.56 4.78
C ASP A 270 -7.93 23.09 3.54
N LYS A 271 -6.67 22.72 3.73
CA LYS A 271 -5.81 22.14 2.67
C LYS A 271 -6.27 20.77 2.18
N TYR A 272 -7.04 20.04 3.00
CA TYR A 272 -7.51 18.67 2.73
C TYR A 272 -9.02 18.53 2.85
N SER A 273 -9.73 19.66 2.69
CA SER A 273 -11.18 19.74 2.67
C SER A 273 -11.62 20.55 1.46
N THR A 274 -12.86 20.36 1.03
CA THR A 274 -13.47 21.22 0.01
C THR A 274 -14.71 21.90 0.55
N GLY A 275 -15.11 22.99 -0.10
CA GLY A 275 -16.33 23.72 0.22
C GLY A 275 -17.49 23.32 -0.70
N SER A 276 -18.63 23.95 -0.47
CA SER A 276 -19.79 23.87 -1.36
C SER A 276 -19.96 25.19 -2.11
N SER A 277 -20.28 25.10 -3.40
CA SER A 277 -20.57 26.30 -4.23
C SER A 277 -21.88 27.01 -3.85
N ILE A 278 -22.77 26.32 -3.12
CA ILE A 278 -24.08 26.82 -2.74
C ILE A 278 -24.26 26.97 -1.21
N MET A 279 -23.51 26.18 -0.41
CA MET A 279 -23.62 26.20 1.05
C MET A 279 -22.31 26.72 1.67
N PRO A 280 -22.23 28.03 2.02
CA PRO A 280 -20.97 28.64 2.47
C PRO A 280 -20.36 28.03 3.74
N GLN A 281 -21.18 27.41 4.58
CA GLN A 281 -20.78 26.81 5.85
C GLN A 281 -20.23 25.37 5.69
N LYS A 282 -20.43 24.72 4.53
CA LYS A 282 -20.13 23.30 4.33
C LYS A 282 -18.67 23.06 4.02
N LYS A 283 -18.05 22.15 4.75
CA LYS A 283 -16.74 21.59 4.51
C LYS A 283 -16.83 20.08 4.37
N ASN A 284 -16.30 19.53 3.30
CA ASN A 284 -16.38 18.11 2.97
C ASN A 284 -15.03 17.42 3.18
N PRO A 285 -14.99 16.18 3.67
CA PRO A 285 -13.79 15.39 3.81
C PRO A 285 -13.40 14.66 2.50
N ASP A 286 -13.44 15.37 1.35
CA ASP A 286 -13.34 14.76 0.01
C ASP A 286 -12.07 13.93 -0.17
N MET A 287 -10.96 14.30 0.48
CA MET A 287 -9.71 13.54 0.37
C MET A 287 -9.87 12.15 0.98
N ALA A 288 -10.50 12.05 2.14
CA ALA A 288 -10.80 10.77 2.77
C ALA A 288 -11.80 9.95 1.92
N GLU A 289 -12.83 10.59 1.38
CA GLU A 289 -13.82 9.93 0.50
C GLU A 289 -13.16 9.37 -0.76
N LEU A 290 -12.27 10.16 -1.41
CA LEU A 290 -11.56 9.72 -2.61
C LEU A 290 -10.60 8.56 -2.32
N ILE A 291 -9.85 8.58 -1.22
CA ILE A 291 -8.97 7.47 -0.82
C ILE A 291 -9.81 6.20 -0.61
N ARG A 292 -10.92 6.31 0.13
CA ARG A 292 -11.87 5.21 0.33
C ARG A 292 -12.39 4.66 -1.00
N GLY A 293 -12.81 5.52 -1.92
CA GLY A 293 -13.34 5.14 -3.24
C GLY A 293 -12.30 4.47 -4.14
N LYS A 294 -11.05 4.97 -4.13
CA LYS A 294 -9.94 4.42 -4.93
C LYS A 294 -9.55 2.98 -4.56
N THR A 295 -9.90 2.52 -3.37
CA THR A 295 -9.68 1.12 -2.94
C THR A 295 -10.32 0.12 -3.90
N GLY A 296 -11.54 0.39 -4.38
CA GLY A 296 -12.22 -0.47 -5.35
C GLY A 296 -11.48 -0.59 -6.68
N ARG A 297 -10.80 0.49 -7.11
CA ARG A 297 -9.97 0.48 -8.31
C ARG A 297 -8.77 -0.45 -8.17
N VAL A 298 -8.04 -0.38 -7.06
CA VAL A 298 -6.90 -1.26 -6.78
C VAL A 298 -7.33 -2.72 -6.70
N TYR A 299 -8.48 -3.02 -6.08
CA TYR A 299 -9.06 -4.37 -6.06
C TYR A 299 -9.41 -4.87 -7.45
N GLY A 300 -10.04 -4.01 -8.27
CA GLY A 300 -10.37 -4.35 -9.65
C GLY A 300 -9.15 -4.74 -10.47
N ASN A 301 -8.04 -4.02 -10.29
CA ASN A 301 -6.77 -4.29 -10.97
C ASN A 301 -6.15 -5.63 -10.56
N LEU A 302 -6.15 -5.96 -9.26
CA LEU A 302 -5.73 -7.29 -8.78
C LEU A 302 -6.61 -8.40 -9.39
N PHE A 303 -7.92 -8.21 -9.37
CA PHE A 303 -8.85 -9.21 -9.91
C PHE A 303 -8.69 -9.36 -11.42
N SER A 304 -8.43 -8.27 -12.15
CA SER A 304 -8.15 -8.30 -13.60
C SER A 304 -6.93 -9.16 -13.91
N LEU A 305 -5.81 -8.97 -13.20
CA LEU A 305 -4.60 -9.76 -13.44
C LEU A 305 -4.79 -11.24 -13.08
N LEU A 306 -5.44 -11.54 -11.97
CA LEU A 306 -5.81 -12.92 -11.60
C LEU A 306 -6.64 -13.58 -12.69
N THR A 307 -7.58 -12.84 -13.29
CA THR A 307 -8.46 -13.33 -14.35
C THR A 307 -7.69 -13.55 -15.65
N THR A 308 -6.79 -12.66 -15.99
CA THR A 308 -5.92 -12.80 -17.17
C THR A 308 -5.06 -14.06 -17.06
N MET A 309 -4.44 -14.29 -15.93
CA MET A 309 -3.49 -15.39 -15.75
C MET A 309 -4.13 -16.78 -15.61
N LYS A 310 -5.35 -16.89 -15.09
CA LYS A 310 -6.01 -18.16 -14.67
C LYS A 310 -6.08 -19.28 -15.70
N GLY A 311 -5.95 -19.01 -16.97
CA GLY A 311 -6.19 -20.01 -18.01
C GLY A 311 -5.10 -20.02 -19.09
N LEU A 312 -4.03 -19.25 -18.92
CA LEU A 312 -2.96 -19.18 -19.89
C LEU A 312 -2.09 -20.44 -19.88
N PRO A 313 -1.69 -20.97 -21.06
CA PRO A 313 -0.65 -21.97 -21.12
C PRO A 313 0.70 -21.39 -20.72
N LEU A 314 1.70 -22.27 -20.47
CA LEU A 314 3.04 -21.87 -20.09
C LEU A 314 3.75 -21.02 -21.16
N ALA A 315 4.89 -20.48 -20.80
CA ALA A 315 5.67 -19.50 -21.53
C ALA A 315 4.95 -18.16 -21.65
N TYR A 316 4.96 -17.50 -22.79
CA TYR A 316 4.41 -16.18 -22.98
C TYR A 316 3.24 -16.19 -23.96
N ASN A 317 2.17 -15.53 -23.59
CA ASN A 317 1.03 -15.21 -24.45
C ASN A 317 0.78 -13.70 -24.39
N LYS A 318 0.28 -13.12 -25.49
CA LYS A 318 0.11 -11.66 -25.63
C LYS A 318 -0.86 -11.09 -24.57
N ASP A 319 -1.75 -11.92 -24.01
CA ASP A 319 -2.62 -11.58 -22.87
C ASP A 319 -1.82 -10.99 -21.68
N MET A 320 -0.59 -11.44 -21.49
CA MET A 320 0.29 -10.95 -20.44
C MET A 320 0.70 -9.46 -20.61
N GLN A 321 0.42 -8.85 -21.76
CA GLN A 321 0.63 -7.41 -21.93
C GLN A 321 -0.28 -6.58 -21.02
N GLU A 322 -1.45 -7.13 -20.66
CA GLU A 322 -2.41 -6.51 -19.73
C GLU A 322 -1.89 -6.39 -18.28
N ASP A 323 -0.77 -7.05 -17.96
CA ASP A 323 -0.13 -6.98 -16.64
C ASP A 323 0.34 -5.55 -16.27
N LYS A 324 0.72 -4.75 -17.27
CA LYS A 324 1.37 -3.46 -17.07
C LYS A 324 0.41 -2.37 -16.64
N GLU A 325 -0.69 -2.18 -17.36
CA GLU A 325 -1.62 -1.08 -17.11
C GLU A 325 -2.25 -1.20 -15.72
N VAL A 326 -2.70 -2.40 -15.34
CA VAL A 326 -3.29 -2.64 -14.01
C VAL A 326 -2.26 -2.46 -12.89
N ALA A 327 -1.00 -2.83 -13.14
CA ALA A 327 0.08 -2.65 -12.17
C ALA A 327 0.43 -1.18 -12.00
N PHE A 328 0.69 -0.48 -13.08
CA PHE A 328 1.05 0.94 -13.06
C PHE A 328 -0.04 1.79 -12.42
N ASP A 329 -1.30 1.54 -12.78
CA ASP A 329 -2.44 2.24 -12.23
C ASP A 329 -2.60 2.03 -10.71
N SER A 330 -2.40 0.80 -10.23
CA SER A 330 -2.46 0.49 -8.81
C SER A 330 -1.34 1.16 -8.02
N MET A 331 -0.11 1.14 -8.57
CA MET A 331 1.06 1.77 -7.95
C MET A 331 0.87 3.27 -7.81
N ASP A 332 0.53 3.96 -8.91
CA ASP A 332 0.30 5.41 -8.92
C ASP A 332 -0.82 5.79 -7.97
N THR A 333 -1.93 5.06 -8.01
CA THR A 333 -3.10 5.31 -7.17
C THR A 333 -2.76 5.20 -5.69
N LEU A 334 -2.10 4.10 -5.28
CA LEU A 334 -1.80 3.87 -3.87
C LEU A 334 -0.74 4.84 -3.34
N GLN A 335 0.34 5.07 -4.08
CA GLN A 335 1.39 6.01 -3.67
C GLN A 335 0.81 7.41 -3.43
N PHE A 336 -0.10 7.84 -4.30
CA PHE A 336 -0.78 9.12 -4.14
C PHE A 336 -1.67 9.14 -2.88
N CYS A 337 -2.42 8.06 -2.63
CA CYS A 337 -3.24 7.91 -1.43
C CYS A 337 -2.42 7.95 -0.14
N LEU A 338 -1.29 7.25 -0.07
CA LEU A 338 -0.41 7.24 1.10
C LEU A 338 0.12 8.64 1.42
N ARG A 339 0.61 9.36 0.40
CA ARG A 339 1.14 10.73 0.55
C ARG A 339 0.09 11.72 1.00
N VAL A 340 -1.13 11.63 0.46
CA VAL A 340 -2.26 12.49 0.87
C VAL A 340 -2.67 12.15 2.29
N MET A 341 -2.78 10.86 2.65
CA MET A 341 -3.17 10.43 3.98
C MET A 341 -2.19 10.92 5.05
N ALA A 342 -0.89 10.76 4.84
CA ALA A 342 0.12 11.21 5.80
C ALA A 342 0.01 12.71 6.08
N LYS A 343 -0.14 13.53 5.04
CA LYS A 343 -0.26 14.99 5.18
C LYS A 343 -1.60 15.42 5.77
N MET A 344 -2.69 14.72 5.44
CA MET A 344 -4.01 14.98 6.01
C MET A 344 -4.01 14.69 7.51
N LEU A 345 -3.44 13.56 7.94
CA LEU A 345 -3.33 13.21 9.37
C LEU A 345 -2.43 14.17 10.13
N ASP A 346 -1.27 14.56 9.58
CA ASP A 346 -0.33 15.49 10.25
C ASP A 346 -0.94 16.87 10.52
N SER A 347 -1.93 17.27 9.72
CA SER A 347 -2.63 18.55 9.84
C SER A 347 -4.02 18.45 10.49
N MET A 348 -4.44 17.26 10.91
CA MET A 348 -5.73 17.03 11.54
C MET A 348 -5.71 17.46 13.02
N GLU A 349 -6.79 18.11 13.45
CA GLU A 349 -6.98 18.56 14.82
C GLU A 349 -8.06 17.74 15.53
N PHE A 350 -7.78 17.26 16.75
CA PHE A 350 -8.76 16.62 17.62
C PHE A 350 -9.47 17.64 18.50
N ARG A 351 -10.79 17.53 18.63
CA ARG A 351 -11.60 18.32 19.56
C ARG A 351 -11.68 17.57 20.89
N LEU A 352 -10.65 17.72 21.71
CA LEU A 352 -10.43 16.92 22.91
C LEU A 352 -11.59 16.99 23.91
N GLU A 353 -12.15 18.19 24.13
CA GLU A 353 -13.33 18.37 25.00
C GLU A 353 -14.52 17.58 24.50
N ARG A 354 -14.81 17.65 23.19
CA ARG A 354 -15.92 16.92 22.56
C ARG A 354 -15.73 15.40 22.65
N LEU A 355 -14.52 14.91 22.46
CA LEU A 355 -14.17 13.50 22.62
C LEU A 355 -14.40 13.04 24.06
N ARG A 356 -13.92 13.83 25.03
CA ARG A 356 -14.06 13.53 26.45
C ARG A 356 -15.52 13.54 26.91
N GLU A 357 -16.29 14.57 26.53
CA GLU A 357 -17.74 14.62 26.82
C GLU A 357 -18.48 13.43 26.19
N SER A 358 -18.12 13.06 24.98
CA SER A 358 -18.71 11.90 24.33
C SER A 358 -18.35 10.59 25.00
N ALA A 359 -17.14 10.48 25.56
CA ALA A 359 -16.71 9.29 26.31
C ALA A 359 -17.45 9.12 27.65
N LYS A 360 -17.90 10.21 28.27
CA LYS A 360 -18.71 10.16 29.50
C LYS A 360 -20.11 9.61 29.24
N LYS A 361 -20.69 9.93 28.08
CA LYS A 361 -22.08 9.56 27.77
C LYS A 361 -22.21 8.12 27.31
N GLY A 362 -23.34 7.47 27.66
CA GLY A 362 -23.66 6.11 27.21
C GLY A 362 -23.05 5.03 28.09
N PHE A 363 -22.83 5.35 29.36
CA PHE A 363 -22.42 4.40 30.41
C PHE A 363 -21.15 3.62 30.05
N SER A 364 -20.19 4.27 29.42
CA SER A 364 -18.96 3.62 28.93
C SER A 364 -18.11 3.02 30.09
N ASN A 365 -18.33 3.44 31.31
CA ASN A 365 -17.75 2.99 32.57
C ASN A 365 -18.56 1.91 33.31
N ALA A 366 -19.68 1.46 32.75
CA ALA A 366 -20.54 0.45 33.42
C ALA A 366 -19.79 -0.86 33.74
N THR A 367 -18.90 -1.30 32.84
CA THR A 367 -18.06 -2.47 33.10
C THR A 367 -17.13 -2.26 34.31
N ASP A 368 -16.65 -1.04 34.52
CA ASP A 368 -15.77 -0.70 35.65
C ASP A 368 -16.52 -0.71 36.97
N VAL A 369 -17.82 -0.37 36.99
CA VAL A 369 -18.70 -0.56 38.16
C VAL A 369 -18.84 -2.05 38.47
N ALA A 370 -19.08 -2.90 37.46
CA ALA A 370 -19.16 -4.35 37.65
C ALA A 370 -17.86 -4.92 38.22
N ASP A 371 -16.72 -4.51 37.64
CA ASP A 371 -15.38 -4.94 38.09
C ASP A 371 -15.09 -4.45 39.55
N TYR A 372 -15.56 -3.24 39.90
CA TYR A 372 -15.47 -2.73 41.25
C TYR A 372 -16.22 -3.64 42.23
N LEU A 373 -17.48 -3.99 41.94
CA LEU A 373 -18.29 -4.88 42.76
C LEU A 373 -17.68 -6.27 42.90
N VAL A 374 -17.09 -6.78 41.83
CA VAL A 374 -16.35 -8.07 41.83
C VAL A 374 -15.15 -8.02 42.77
N LYS A 375 -14.37 -6.94 42.75
CA LYS A 375 -13.25 -6.73 43.70
C LYS A 375 -13.69 -6.66 45.16
N LYS A 376 -14.92 -6.20 45.40
CA LYS A 376 -15.55 -6.20 46.75
C LYS A 376 -16.18 -7.56 47.09
N GLY A 377 -16.04 -8.60 46.24
CA GLY A 377 -16.45 -9.99 46.57
C GLY A 377 -17.74 -10.45 45.89
N MET A 378 -18.40 -9.64 45.07
CA MET A 378 -19.61 -10.04 44.35
C MET A 378 -19.25 -10.94 43.13
N PRO A 379 -19.98 -12.04 42.89
CA PRO A 379 -19.80 -12.83 41.68
C PRO A 379 -20.08 -12.00 40.43
N PHE A 380 -19.27 -12.14 39.37
CA PHE A 380 -19.36 -11.31 38.15
C PHE A 380 -20.78 -11.27 37.54
N ARG A 381 -21.46 -12.43 37.44
CA ARG A 381 -22.81 -12.48 36.85
C ARG A 381 -23.83 -11.69 37.67
N THR A 382 -23.70 -11.68 38.99
CA THR A 382 -24.53 -10.87 39.90
C THR A 382 -24.19 -9.39 39.73
N ALA A 383 -22.90 -9.04 39.73
CA ALA A 383 -22.47 -7.67 39.50
C ALA A 383 -22.97 -7.10 38.16
N HIS A 384 -22.89 -7.89 37.10
CA HIS A 384 -23.42 -7.51 35.78
C HIS A 384 -24.93 -7.22 35.82
N GLY A 385 -25.71 -8.05 36.53
CA GLY A 385 -27.15 -7.81 36.73
C GLY A 385 -27.43 -6.52 37.50
N VAL A 386 -26.75 -6.29 38.62
CA VAL A 386 -26.84 -5.07 39.42
C VAL A 386 -26.53 -3.82 38.60
N VAL A 387 -25.47 -3.88 37.78
CA VAL A 387 -25.09 -2.75 36.90
C VAL A 387 -26.14 -2.50 35.80
N GLY A 388 -26.75 -3.57 35.27
CA GLY A 388 -27.87 -3.41 34.33
C GLY A 388 -29.06 -2.66 34.95
N GLU A 389 -29.42 -2.96 36.21
CA GLU A 389 -30.45 -2.24 36.93
C GLU A 389 -30.05 -0.78 37.23
N LEU A 390 -28.76 -0.53 37.60
CA LEU A 390 -28.22 0.80 37.77
C LEU A 390 -28.31 1.65 36.50
N VAL A 391 -27.96 1.08 35.33
CA VAL A 391 -28.08 1.77 34.04
C VAL A 391 -29.54 2.13 33.75
N LEU A 392 -30.48 1.20 33.95
CA LEU A 392 -31.90 1.48 33.75
C LEU A 392 -32.41 2.59 34.73
N TYR A 393 -31.90 2.63 35.95
CA TYR A 393 -32.22 3.69 36.92
C TYR A 393 -31.65 5.03 36.40
N CYS A 394 -30.39 5.07 35.97
CA CYS A 394 -29.77 6.26 35.45
C CYS A 394 -30.50 6.81 34.20
N GLU A 395 -30.95 5.95 33.30
CA GLU A 395 -31.75 6.35 32.12
C GLU A 395 -33.08 7.02 32.53
N LYS A 396 -33.76 6.51 33.56
CA LYS A 396 -35.02 7.09 34.05
C LYS A 396 -34.82 8.44 34.73
N GLU A 397 -33.74 8.58 35.53
CA GLU A 397 -33.42 9.81 36.25
C GLU A 397 -32.67 10.84 35.41
N GLY A 398 -32.25 10.48 34.17
CA GLY A 398 -31.46 11.35 33.28
C GLY A 398 -30.06 11.66 33.83
N LYS A 399 -29.45 10.72 34.55
CA LYS A 399 -28.13 10.83 35.18
C LYS A 399 -27.12 9.91 34.52
N ASP A 400 -25.84 10.29 34.60
CA ASP A 400 -24.71 9.39 34.34
C ASP A 400 -24.31 8.66 35.67
N LEU A 401 -23.60 7.52 35.56
CA LEU A 401 -23.17 6.74 36.73
C LEU A 401 -22.33 7.55 37.72
N GLU A 402 -21.50 8.45 37.24
CA GLU A 402 -20.69 9.35 38.10
C GLU A 402 -21.50 10.38 38.87
N GLU A 403 -22.77 10.61 38.52
CA GLU A 403 -23.67 11.58 39.15
C GLU A 403 -24.56 10.98 40.23
N LEU A 404 -24.53 9.64 40.35
CA LEU A 404 -25.31 8.97 41.43
C LEU A 404 -24.68 9.25 42.80
N SER A 405 -25.51 9.55 43.79
CA SER A 405 -25.08 9.61 45.18
C SER A 405 -24.81 8.20 45.74
N LEU A 406 -24.06 8.10 46.85
CA LEU A 406 -23.84 6.82 47.54
C LEU A 406 -25.15 6.17 48.01
N GLU A 407 -26.13 6.98 48.39
CA GLU A 407 -27.45 6.50 48.80
C GLU A 407 -28.19 5.86 47.60
N GLU A 408 -28.05 6.43 46.39
CA GLU A 408 -28.63 5.87 45.19
C GLU A 408 -27.94 4.56 44.79
N TYR A 409 -26.61 4.49 44.84
CA TYR A 409 -25.86 3.25 44.62
C TYR A 409 -26.24 2.15 45.61
N ARG A 410 -26.38 2.48 46.89
CA ARG A 410 -26.72 1.52 47.97
C ARG A 410 -28.12 0.93 47.85
N LYS A 411 -29.02 1.52 47.05
CA LYS A 411 -30.30 0.86 46.70
C LYS A 411 -30.10 -0.43 45.92
N PHE A 412 -28.97 -0.58 45.27
CA PHE A 412 -28.65 -1.73 44.41
C PHE A 412 -27.58 -2.64 45.03
N SER A 413 -26.64 -2.09 45.81
CA SER A 413 -25.62 -2.89 46.49
C SER A 413 -25.00 -2.13 47.66
N ASP A 414 -25.03 -2.74 48.86
CA ASP A 414 -24.37 -2.22 50.07
C ASP A 414 -22.84 -2.25 50.00
N LEU A 415 -22.26 -2.92 48.98
CA LEU A 415 -20.82 -2.99 48.77
C LEU A 415 -20.22 -1.70 48.21
N VAL A 416 -21.06 -0.75 47.79
CA VAL A 416 -20.60 0.50 47.21
C VAL A 416 -20.18 1.48 48.30
N GLU A 417 -18.91 1.92 48.19
CA GLU A 417 -18.30 2.90 49.09
C GLU A 417 -17.86 4.13 48.29
N GLU A 418 -17.31 5.16 48.97
CA GLU A 418 -16.93 6.43 48.35
C GLU A 418 -15.85 6.30 47.28
N ASP A 419 -15.04 5.24 47.35
CA ASP A 419 -14.00 4.92 46.39
C ASP A 419 -14.52 4.51 44.98
N ILE A 420 -15.85 4.34 44.84
CA ILE A 420 -16.50 4.06 43.53
C ILE A 420 -16.21 5.17 42.51
N TYR A 421 -16.28 6.44 42.93
CA TYR A 421 -16.11 7.57 42.02
C TYR A 421 -14.69 7.62 41.38
N ASP A 422 -13.67 7.27 42.17
CA ASP A 422 -12.31 7.14 41.68
C ASP A 422 -12.19 5.91 40.75
N ALA A 423 -12.85 4.81 41.12
CA ALA A 423 -12.76 3.56 40.34
C ALA A 423 -13.37 3.66 38.96
N ILE A 424 -14.45 4.44 38.81
CA ILE A 424 -15.19 4.59 37.53
C ILE A 424 -14.88 5.88 36.76
N SER A 425 -13.93 6.70 37.25
CA SER A 425 -13.48 7.87 36.50
C SER A 425 -12.91 7.45 35.13
N LEU A 426 -13.10 8.26 34.10
CA LEU A 426 -12.61 7.93 32.75
C LEU A 426 -11.12 7.61 32.73
N GLU A 427 -10.32 8.34 33.51
CA GLU A 427 -8.89 8.09 33.67
C GLU A 427 -8.61 6.71 34.24
N SER A 428 -9.30 6.34 35.30
CA SER A 428 -9.16 5.04 35.96
C SER A 428 -9.60 3.91 35.04
N CYS A 429 -10.70 4.10 34.31
CA CYS A 429 -11.19 3.15 33.33
C CYS A 429 -10.14 2.83 32.23
N VAL A 430 -9.41 3.83 31.76
CA VAL A 430 -8.35 3.65 30.77
C VAL A 430 -7.08 3.11 31.42
N LYS A 431 -6.59 3.78 32.48
CA LYS A 431 -5.29 3.51 33.11
C LYS A 431 -5.20 2.10 33.72
N ASN A 432 -6.32 1.58 34.27
CA ASN A 432 -6.34 0.28 34.93
C ASN A 432 -6.38 -0.92 33.98
N ARG A 433 -6.60 -0.71 32.69
CA ARG A 433 -6.52 -1.75 31.65
C ARG A 433 -5.08 -1.96 31.22
N LYS A 434 -4.30 -2.74 32.01
CA LYS A 434 -2.83 -2.89 31.87
C LYS A 434 -2.39 -4.15 31.14
N THR A 435 -3.30 -4.96 30.65
CA THR A 435 -2.93 -6.13 29.84
C THR A 435 -2.17 -5.69 28.57
N LYS A 436 -1.27 -6.52 28.07
CA LYS A 436 -0.49 -6.21 26.87
C LYS A 436 -1.42 -5.79 25.72
N GLY A 437 -1.16 -4.62 25.14
CA GLY A 437 -1.94 -4.06 24.03
C GLY A 437 -3.18 -3.27 24.44
N ALA A 438 -3.53 -3.20 25.72
CA ALA A 438 -4.64 -2.39 26.24
C ALA A 438 -4.22 -0.91 26.42
N PRO A 439 -5.17 0.04 26.46
CA PRO A 439 -4.86 1.47 26.49
C PRO A 439 -4.01 1.89 27.70
N GLY A 440 -4.20 1.28 28.86
CA GLY A 440 -3.42 1.58 30.07
C GLY A 440 -1.96 1.16 29.97
N SER A 441 -1.59 0.28 29.05
CA SER A 441 -0.19 -0.05 28.79
C SER A 441 0.58 1.07 28.07
N LEU A 442 -0.13 2.04 27.51
CA LEU A 442 0.42 3.22 26.83
C LEU A 442 0.33 4.48 27.70
N TRP A 443 -0.27 4.40 28.92
CA TRP A 443 -0.59 5.57 29.76
C TRP A 443 0.64 6.21 30.40
N ASP A 444 1.59 5.40 30.85
CA ASP A 444 2.84 5.83 31.49
C ASP A 444 3.90 6.13 30.40
#